data_86ad721127afdc151b691f2c68d3feca
#
_entry.id   86ad721127afdc151b691f2c68d3feca
#
_cell.length_a   1.000
_cell.length_b   1.000
_cell.length_c   1.000
_cell.angle_alpha   90.00
_cell.angle_beta   90.00
_cell.angle_gamma   90.00
#
_symmetry.space_group_name_H-M   'P 1'
#
loop_
_entity.id
_entity.type
_entity.pdbx_description
1 polymer ?
#
loop_
_entity_poly.entity_id
_entity_poly.type
_entity_poly.pdbx_seq_one_letter_code
_entity_poly.pdbx_strand_id
1 'polypeptide(L)'
;MVDLVHMQGFWVKFIRNRGPRIGEDGRIIRLEHIPYRKCRFEYPDDRHDLPQNVYVGDWPFPDPDRLAKYPVFNPADPFRHPVSVGYFNIYSFCRDFVSTPRFLGAFPWLELAGTIAPLLAAYNANASALSLHIESPQAYWDAAEDRIREICKRKGVPYSARMLEEFKDEAMEKFASGVTGRENVGKYMHTTRFWDADANDFQGWTITPIDKKIRDYIESQIKIANKADAAATSGFGLDPVLSNLIMDNKLSSGSE
;
A
#
# COMPACT_ATOMS: atom_id res chain seq x y z
N MET A 1 20.34 17.73 9.19
CA MET A 1 19.15 18.42 8.62
C MET A 1 17.97 17.48 8.45
N VAL A 2 18.15 16.32 7.83
CA VAL A 2 17.05 15.37 7.54
C VAL A 2 16.25 15.00 8.80
N ASP A 3 16.94 14.59 9.88
CA ASP A 3 16.28 14.21 11.14
C ASP A 3 15.47 15.36 11.74
N LEU A 4 15.98 16.60 11.68
CA LEU A 4 15.25 17.77 12.18
C LEU A 4 13.96 18.04 11.40
N VAL A 5 14.00 17.88 10.08
CA VAL A 5 12.84 18.13 9.21
C VAL A 5 11.76 17.08 9.42
N HIS A 6 12.15 15.80 9.43
CA HIS A 6 11.18 14.70 9.50
C HIS A 6 10.75 14.36 10.92
N MET A 7 11.70 14.32 11.85
CA MET A 7 11.47 13.91 13.24
C MET A 7 11.32 15.08 14.20
N GLN A 8 11.50 16.32 13.72
CA GLN A 8 11.50 17.55 14.51
C GLN A 8 12.52 17.57 15.65
N GLY A 9 13.54 16.74 15.55
CA GLY A 9 14.62 16.64 16.53
C GLY A 9 15.79 15.86 15.97
N PHE A 10 16.96 16.03 16.59
CA PHE A 10 18.19 15.36 16.19
C PHE A 10 19.10 15.11 17.39
N TRP A 11 19.96 14.13 17.25
CA TRP A 11 20.91 13.72 18.27
C TRP A 11 22.32 14.13 17.90
N VAL A 12 23.04 14.67 18.88
CA VAL A 12 24.43 15.09 18.75
C VAL A 12 25.27 14.47 19.85
N LYS A 13 26.37 13.85 19.48
CA LYS A 13 27.38 13.35 20.40
C LYS A 13 28.47 14.40 20.52
N PHE A 14 28.73 14.79 21.73
CA PHE A 14 29.76 15.73 22.13
C PHE A 14 30.98 14.96 22.59
N ILE A 15 32.12 15.20 21.97
CA ILE A 15 33.42 14.58 22.32
C ILE A 15 34.36 15.68 22.78
N ARG A 16 34.93 15.48 23.94
CA ARG A 16 35.81 16.45 24.60
C ARG A 16 37.27 15.99 24.60
N ASN A 17 38.16 16.94 24.77
CA ASN A 17 39.55 16.66 25.00
C ASN A 17 39.78 16.00 26.38
N ARG A 18 40.64 15.02 26.44
CA ARG A 18 41.04 14.38 27.69
C ARG A 18 42.12 15.24 28.41
N GLY A 19 41.67 16.04 29.28
CA GLY A 19 42.51 16.73 30.22
C GLY A 19 42.85 18.15 29.83
N PRO A 20 42.43 19.11 30.69
CA PRO A 20 43.01 20.43 30.66
C PRO A 20 44.46 20.31 31.06
N ARG A 21 45.35 20.93 30.33
CA ARG A 21 46.59 21.40 30.92
C ARG A 21 46.21 22.32 32.07
N ILE A 22 46.99 22.33 33.13
CA ILE A 22 46.76 23.15 34.32
C ILE A 22 46.31 24.56 33.91
N GLY A 23 45.05 24.93 34.23
CA GLY A 23 44.48 26.25 33.93
C GLY A 23 43.64 26.39 32.67
N GLU A 24 43.40 25.35 31.85
CA GLU A 24 42.48 25.41 30.72
C GLU A 24 41.25 24.54 30.95
N ASP A 25 40.06 25.11 30.74
CA ASP A 25 38.82 24.34 30.70
C ASP A 25 38.81 23.39 29.50
N GLY A 26 38.36 22.16 29.71
CA GLY A 26 38.26 21.21 28.64
C GLY A 26 37.37 21.76 27.48
N ARG A 27 37.77 21.53 26.23
CA ARG A 27 37.04 22.02 25.06
C ARG A 27 36.31 20.88 24.35
N ILE A 28 35.15 21.19 23.79
CA ILE A 28 34.48 20.30 22.83
C ILE A 28 35.30 20.34 21.55
N ILE A 29 35.87 19.19 21.16
CA ILE A 29 36.71 19.08 19.95
C ILE A 29 35.97 18.49 18.76
N ARG A 30 34.89 17.72 19.00
CA ARG A 30 34.17 17.08 17.94
C ARG A 30 32.71 16.96 18.28
N LEU A 31 31.86 17.22 17.27
CA LEU A 31 30.43 16.98 17.27
C LEU A 31 30.14 15.90 16.25
N GLU A 32 29.43 14.87 16.63
CA GLU A 32 29.00 13.80 15.73
C GLU A 32 27.48 13.70 15.72
N HIS A 33 26.90 13.74 14.54
CA HIS A 33 25.48 13.46 14.38
C HIS A 33 25.22 11.96 14.53
N ILE A 34 24.24 11.60 15.34
CA ILE A 34 23.78 10.21 15.46
C ILE A 34 22.39 10.12 14.81
N PRO A 35 22.17 9.18 13.89
CA PRO A 35 20.87 9.00 13.27
C PRO A 35 19.78 8.76 14.32
N TYR A 36 18.63 9.43 14.16
CA TYR A 36 17.52 9.39 15.10
C TYR A 36 17.08 7.97 15.44
N ARG A 37 17.07 7.07 14.45
CA ARG A 37 16.69 5.66 14.62
C ARG A 37 17.57 4.90 15.62
N LYS A 38 18.82 5.33 15.82
CA LYS A 38 19.79 4.63 16.67
C LYS A 38 19.73 5.03 18.14
N CYS A 39 19.08 6.12 18.49
CA CYS A 39 19.07 6.67 19.83
C CYS A 39 17.75 6.40 20.55
N ARG A 40 17.85 6.07 21.84
CA ARG A 40 16.72 6.00 22.76
C ARG A 40 17.14 6.55 24.12
N PHE A 41 16.28 7.34 24.75
CA PHE A 41 16.47 7.71 26.13
C PHE A 41 16.32 6.50 27.03
N GLU A 42 17.12 6.48 28.11
CA GLU A 42 16.84 5.61 29.24
C GLU A 42 15.52 6.03 29.88
N TYR A 43 14.73 5.05 30.34
CA TYR A 43 13.51 5.37 31.06
C TYR A 43 13.88 6.10 32.35
N PRO A 44 13.21 7.23 32.71
CA PRO A 44 13.47 7.94 33.97
C PRO A 44 13.32 7.00 35.16
N ASP A 45 14.23 7.09 36.10
CA ASP A 45 14.18 6.35 37.35
C ASP A 45 13.29 7.10 38.36
N ASP A 46 12.73 6.41 39.37
CA ASP A 46 11.87 6.98 40.43
C ASP A 46 12.51 8.16 41.20
N ARG A 47 13.82 8.28 41.09
CA ARG A 47 14.60 9.36 41.72
C ARG A 47 14.87 10.57 40.82
N HIS A 48 14.64 10.42 39.54
CA HIS A 48 15.00 11.43 38.53
C HIS A 48 13.87 11.58 37.53
N ASP A 49 13.27 12.75 37.45
CA ASP A 49 12.20 13.08 36.50
C ASP A 49 12.70 13.13 35.05
N LEU A 50 14.02 13.22 34.86
CA LEU A 50 14.65 13.35 33.54
C LEU A 50 15.55 12.15 33.24
N PRO A 51 15.58 11.68 31.96
CA PRO A 51 16.50 10.63 31.53
C PRO A 51 17.95 11.01 31.80
N GLN A 52 18.72 10.10 32.41
CA GLN A 52 20.13 10.34 32.72
C GLN A 52 21.07 9.87 31.62
N ASN A 53 20.63 8.89 30.84
CA ASN A 53 21.44 8.27 29.80
C ASN A 53 20.69 8.10 28.49
N VAL A 54 21.46 7.95 27.41
CA VAL A 54 21.00 7.64 26.05
C VAL A 54 21.67 6.35 25.63
N TYR A 55 20.86 5.42 25.15
CA TYR A 55 21.31 4.20 24.53
C TYR A 55 21.40 4.39 23.02
N VAL A 56 22.54 4.00 22.45
CA VAL A 56 22.82 4.07 21.02
C VAL A 56 23.06 2.66 20.49
N GLY A 57 22.21 2.20 19.56
CA GLY A 57 22.29 0.87 19.00
C GLY A 57 21.39 0.72 17.77
N ASP A 58 21.27 -0.48 17.25
CA ASP A 58 20.39 -0.80 16.12
C ASP A 58 19.05 -1.32 16.64
N TRP A 59 18.03 -0.46 16.60
CA TRP A 59 16.66 -0.76 16.99
C TRP A 59 15.85 -1.30 15.79
N PRO A 60 14.80 -2.13 16.01
CA PRO A 60 14.12 -2.46 17.27
C PRO A 60 14.72 -3.64 18.05
N PHE A 61 15.65 -4.40 17.48
CA PHE A 61 16.27 -5.56 18.12
C PHE A 61 17.76 -5.28 18.40
N PRO A 62 18.07 -4.51 19.44
CA PRO A 62 19.45 -4.16 19.74
C PRO A 62 20.23 -5.38 20.25
N ASP A 63 21.46 -5.54 19.75
CA ASP A 63 22.42 -6.48 20.29
C ASP A 63 22.95 -5.89 21.63
N PRO A 64 22.76 -6.56 22.78
CA PRO A 64 23.20 -6.05 24.07
C PRO A 64 24.71 -5.73 24.11
N ASP A 65 25.52 -6.50 23.39
CA ASP A 65 26.98 -6.34 23.36
C ASP A 65 27.41 -5.13 22.52
N ARG A 66 26.54 -4.66 21.62
CA ARG A 66 26.79 -3.50 20.75
C ARG A 66 26.06 -2.24 21.18
N LEU A 67 25.30 -2.31 22.26
CA LEU A 67 24.55 -1.19 22.79
C LEU A 67 25.46 -0.26 23.58
N ALA A 68 25.71 0.93 23.04
CA ALA A 68 26.52 1.92 23.75
C ALA A 68 25.64 2.81 24.64
N LYS A 69 26.04 3.01 25.88
CA LYS A 69 25.37 3.89 26.85
C LYS A 69 26.18 5.16 27.04
N TYR A 70 25.57 6.32 26.86
CA TYR A 70 26.17 7.63 27.03
C TYR A 70 25.33 8.48 27.99
N PRO A 71 25.96 9.31 28.87
CA PRO A 71 25.24 10.28 29.66
C PRO A 71 24.60 11.35 28.78
N VAL A 72 23.44 11.86 29.22
CA VAL A 72 22.77 13.00 28.58
C VAL A 72 23.63 14.25 28.74
N PHE A 73 23.73 15.04 27.68
CA PHE A 73 24.42 16.32 27.70
C PHE A 73 23.70 17.31 28.60
N ASN A 74 24.41 17.85 29.60
CA ASN A 74 23.90 18.88 30.49
C ASN A 74 24.46 20.26 30.12
N PRO A 75 23.61 21.19 29.65
CA PRO A 75 24.08 22.55 29.31
C PRO A 75 24.64 23.35 30.49
N ALA A 76 24.20 23.08 31.73
CA ALA A 76 24.66 23.78 32.93
C ALA A 76 26.08 23.33 33.34
N ASP A 77 26.42 22.07 33.04
CA ASP A 77 27.76 21.53 33.25
C ASP A 77 28.20 20.73 32.02
N PRO A 78 28.55 21.42 30.93
CA PRO A 78 28.87 20.78 29.66
C PRO A 78 30.17 19.97 29.71
N PHE A 79 30.93 20.10 30.78
CA PHE A 79 32.26 19.51 30.91
C PHE A 79 32.35 18.32 31.88
N ARG A 80 31.24 17.91 32.44
CA ARG A 80 31.19 16.80 33.41
C ARG A 80 31.66 15.46 32.83
N HIS A 81 31.31 15.17 31.58
CA HIS A 81 31.61 13.89 30.96
C HIS A 81 32.49 14.05 29.71
N PRO A 82 33.47 13.16 29.47
CA PRO A 82 34.31 13.23 28.27
C PRO A 82 33.56 13.01 26.98
N VAL A 83 32.48 12.23 27.04
CA VAL A 83 31.55 12.00 25.92
C VAL A 83 30.13 12.06 26.46
N SER A 84 29.27 12.83 25.81
CA SER A 84 27.86 12.94 26.17
C SER A 84 27.00 13.03 24.90
N VAL A 85 25.73 12.73 25.01
CA VAL A 85 24.78 12.80 23.88
C VAL A 85 23.66 13.75 24.25
N GLY A 86 23.45 14.75 23.39
CA GLY A 86 22.36 15.71 23.54
C GLY A 86 21.27 15.45 22.50
N TYR A 87 20.04 15.69 22.89
CA TYR A 87 18.88 15.74 22.03
C TYR A 87 18.40 17.17 21.89
N PHE A 88 18.20 17.60 20.67
CA PHE A 88 17.73 18.95 20.33
C PHE A 88 16.49 18.82 19.49
N ASN A 89 15.41 19.47 19.88
CA ASN A 89 14.14 19.36 19.21
C ASN A 89 13.42 20.70 19.11
N ILE A 90 12.47 20.75 18.17
CA ILE A 90 11.45 21.80 18.14
C ILE A 90 10.38 21.39 19.14
N TYR A 91 9.86 22.34 19.91
CA TYR A 91 8.81 22.08 20.89
C TYR A 91 7.65 21.30 20.30
N SER A 92 7.29 20.21 20.95
CA SER A 92 6.13 19.38 20.60
C SER A 92 5.12 19.39 21.75
N PHE A 93 3.90 19.78 21.45
CA PHE A 93 2.82 19.80 22.43
C PHE A 93 2.56 18.40 23.02
N CYS A 94 2.33 18.33 24.33
CA CYS A 94 2.09 17.09 25.07
C CYS A 94 3.21 16.03 24.97
N ARG A 95 4.46 16.46 24.83
CA ARG A 95 5.63 15.56 24.81
C ARG A 95 6.75 16.13 25.67
N ASP A 96 7.27 15.30 26.60
CA ASP A 96 8.25 15.73 27.57
C ASP A 96 9.68 15.55 27.07
N PHE A 97 9.99 14.44 26.39
CA PHE A 97 11.37 14.08 26.07
C PHE A 97 11.68 14.08 24.57
N VAL A 98 10.72 13.65 23.74
CA VAL A 98 10.96 13.42 22.31
C VAL A 98 9.89 14.12 21.51
N SER A 99 10.30 14.82 20.45
CA SER A 99 9.36 15.47 19.53
C SER A 99 8.50 14.46 18.76
N THR A 100 7.31 14.86 18.40
CA THR A 100 6.41 14.07 17.55
C THR A 100 6.62 14.46 16.09
N PRO A 101 6.90 13.51 15.18
CA PRO A 101 7.00 13.77 13.76
C PRO A 101 5.73 14.41 13.20
N ARG A 102 5.89 15.42 12.34
CA ARG A 102 4.73 16.11 11.71
C ARG A 102 3.85 15.16 10.92
N PHE A 103 4.47 14.23 10.21
CA PHE A 103 3.78 13.29 9.32
C PHE A 103 3.00 12.20 10.07
N LEU A 104 3.11 12.13 11.40
CA LEU A 104 2.43 11.08 12.18
C LEU A 104 0.92 11.08 11.96
N GLY A 105 0.30 12.27 11.88
CA GLY A 105 -1.13 12.40 11.58
C GLY A 105 -1.50 12.03 10.14
N ALA A 106 -0.54 12.06 9.22
CA ALA A 106 -0.74 11.68 7.82
C ALA A 106 -0.42 10.19 7.55
N PHE A 107 0.08 9.46 8.55
CA PHE A 107 0.50 8.06 8.38
C PHE A 107 -0.59 7.15 7.79
N PRO A 108 -1.87 7.21 8.22
CA PRO A 108 -2.93 6.42 7.60
C PRO A 108 -3.15 6.74 6.12
N TRP A 109 -2.93 7.99 5.72
CA TRP A 109 -3.01 8.41 4.32
C TRP A 109 -1.84 7.90 3.47
N LEU A 110 -0.63 7.88 4.05
CA LEU A 110 0.55 7.28 3.41
C LEU A 110 0.35 5.78 3.16
N GLU A 111 -0.21 5.08 4.14
CA GLU A 111 -0.52 3.67 4.04
C GLU A 111 -1.59 3.42 2.96
N LEU A 112 -2.64 4.21 2.94
CA LEU A 112 -3.68 4.15 1.92
C LEU A 112 -3.11 4.43 0.52
N ALA A 113 -2.29 5.47 0.34
CA ALA A 113 -1.64 5.79 -0.94
C ALA A 113 -0.81 4.60 -1.46
N GLY A 114 -0.11 3.90 -0.56
CA GLY A 114 0.67 2.71 -0.91
C GLY A 114 -0.17 1.52 -1.39
N THR A 115 -1.44 1.42 -0.99
CA THR A 115 -2.33 0.30 -1.36
C THR A 115 -3.11 0.54 -2.66
N ILE A 116 -3.30 1.79 -3.09
CA ILE A 116 -4.12 2.12 -4.26
C ILE A 116 -3.49 1.62 -5.56
N ALA A 117 -2.20 1.82 -5.77
CA ALA A 117 -1.53 1.41 -7.00
C ALA A 117 -1.56 -0.12 -7.24
N PRO A 118 -1.24 -0.98 -6.25
CA PRO A 118 -1.42 -2.43 -6.36
C PRO A 118 -2.88 -2.83 -6.61
N LEU A 119 -3.83 -2.15 -5.97
CA LEU A 119 -5.26 -2.40 -6.16
C LEU A 119 -5.69 -2.12 -7.61
N LEU A 120 -5.30 -0.97 -8.17
CA LEU A 120 -5.60 -0.62 -9.56
C LEU A 120 -4.90 -1.56 -10.55
N ALA A 121 -3.67 -2.00 -10.25
CA ALA A 121 -2.96 -2.97 -11.07
C ALA A 121 -3.68 -4.33 -11.08
N ALA A 122 -4.08 -4.84 -9.91
CA ALA A 122 -4.88 -6.06 -9.79
C ALA A 122 -6.22 -5.93 -10.50
N TYR A 123 -6.85 -4.76 -10.37
CA TYR A 123 -8.11 -4.48 -11.05
C TYR A 123 -7.96 -4.49 -12.56
N ASN A 124 -6.93 -3.84 -13.11
CA ASN A 124 -6.64 -3.85 -14.55
C ASN A 124 -6.31 -5.24 -15.07
N ALA A 125 -5.61 -6.06 -14.30
CA ALA A 125 -5.34 -7.46 -14.66
C ALA A 125 -6.63 -8.28 -14.72
N ASN A 126 -7.57 -8.04 -13.82
CA ASN A 126 -8.85 -8.74 -13.74
C ASN A 126 -9.95 -8.10 -14.59
N ALA A 127 -9.82 -6.83 -14.97
CA ALA A 127 -10.80 -6.13 -15.82
C ALA A 127 -10.85 -6.69 -17.25
N SER A 128 -9.75 -7.32 -17.69
CA SER A 128 -9.76 -8.08 -18.97
C SER A 128 -10.62 -9.33 -18.90
N ALA A 129 -10.96 -9.82 -17.72
CA ALA A 129 -11.96 -10.86 -17.53
C ALA A 129 -13.35 -10.19 -17.53
N LEU A 130 -13.88 -9.94 -18.72
CA LEU A 130 -15.27 -9.54 -18.90
C LEU A 130 -16.13 -10.56 -18.17
N SER A 131 -16.83 -10.12 -17.12
CA SER A 131 -17.86 -10.95 -16.51
C SER A 131 -19.06 -10.95 -17.44
N LEU A 132 -19.20 -12.03 -18.14
CA LEU A 132 -20.31 -12.26 -19.04
C LEU A 132 -21.32 -13.18 -18.34
N HIS A 133 -22.57 -12.80 -18.40
CA HIS A 133 -23.67 -13.69 -18.07
C HIS A 133 -24.07 -14.37 -19.35
N ILE A 134 -23.90 -15.69 -19.41
CA ILE A 134 -24.19 -16.52 -20.57
C ILE A 134 -25.42 -17.36 -20.27
N GLU A 135 -26.48 -17.12 -20.99
CA GLU A 135 -27.68 -17.94 -20.92
C GLU A 135 -27.69 -18.87 -22.14
N SER A 136 -27.79 -20.17 -21.88
CA SER A 136 -27.88 -21.19 -22.91
C SER A 136 -29.26 -21.87 -22.89
N PRO A 137 -29.87 -22.13 -24.04
CA PRO A 137 -31.17 -22.78 -24.09
C PRO A 137 -31.06 -24.25 -23.66
N GLN A 138 -32.00 -24.70 -22.81
CA GLN A 138 -32.01 -26.08 -22.31
C GLN A 138 -32.10 -27.08 -23.45
N ALA A 139 -32.91 -26.80 -24.49
CA ALA A 139 -33.06 -27.66 -25.68
C ALA A 139 -31.73 -27.96 -26.40
N TYR A 140 -30.73 -27.06 -26.31
CA TYR A 140 -29.39 -27.34 -26.85
C TYR A 140 -28.68 -28.47 -26.07
N TRP A 141 -28.81 -28.46 -24.75
CA TRP A 141 -28.19 -29.46 -23.91
C TRP A 141 -28.90 -30.81 -23.98
N ASP A 142 -30.23 -30.80 -24.14
CA ASP A 142 -31.01 -32.01 -24.32
C ASP A 142 -30.66 -32.69 -25.65
N ALA A 143 -30.52 -31.93 -26.73
CA ALA A 143 -30.06 -32.44 -28.02
C ALA A 143 -28.60 -32.95 -27.97
N ALA A 144 -27.74 -32.31 -27.16
CA ALA A 144 -26.38 -32.78 -26.94
C ALA A 144 -26.33 -34.08 -26.14
N GLU A 145 -27.18 -34.21 -25.14
CA GLU A 145 -27.34 -35.45 -24.37
C GLU A 145 -27.78 -36.62 -25.26
N ASP A 146 -28.76 -36.42 -26.11
CA ASP A 146 -29.25 -37.44 -27.04
C ASP A 146 -28.13 -37.88 -28.00
N ARG A 147 -27.34 -36.95 -28.54
CA ARG A 147 -26.17 -37.29 -29.36
C ARG A 147 -25.13 -38.11 -28.60
N ILE A 148 -24.84 -37.75 -27.37
CA ILE A 148 -23.89 -38.48 -26.53
C ILE A 148 -24.43 -39.90 -26.27
N ARG A 149 -25.71 -40.06 -25.97
CA ARG A 149 -26.38 -41.34 -25.78
C ARG A 149 -26.30 -42.23 -27.05
N GLU A 150 -26.51 -41.64 -28.22
CA GLU A 150 -26.34 -42.36 -29.47
C GLU A 150 -24.91 -42.81 -29.74
N ILE A 151 -23.91 -41.95 -29.45
CA ILE A 151 -22.50 -42.30 -29.58
C ILE A 151 -22.14 -43.42 -28.63
N CYS A 152 -22.61 -43.39 -27.38
CA CYS A 152 -22.41 -44.43 -26.40
C CYS A 152 -23.02 -45.78 -26.86
N LYS A 153 -24.22 -45.76 -27.42
CA LYS A 153 -24.85 -46.95 -28.00
C LYS A 153 -24.02 -47.56 -29.14
N ARG A 154 -23.50 -46.71 -30.05
CA ARG A 154 -22.65 -47.15 -31.17
C ARG A 154 -21.32 -47.75 -30.69
N LYS A 155 -20.74 -47.20 -29.60
CA LYS A 155 -19.47 -47.64 -29.03
C LYS A 155 -19.61 -48.77 -28.00
N GLY A 156 -20.83 -49.14 -27.64
CA GLY A 156 -21.09 -50.18 -26.63
C GLY A 156 -20.68 -49.76 -25.18
N VAL A 157 -20.63 -48.45 -24.94
CA VAL A 157 -20.25 -47.90 -23.62
C VAL A 157 -21.52 -47.41 -22.90
N PRO A 158 -21.68 -47.68 -21.58
CA PRO A 158 -22.83 -47.16 -20.83
C PRO A 158 -22.77 -45.63 -20.73
N TYR A 159 -23.90 -44.97 -20.90
CA TYR A 159 -24.03 -43.53 -20.72
C TYR A 159 -23.86 -43.16 -19.24
N SER A 160 -23.11 -42.09 -18.96
CA SER A 160 -22.98 -41.48 -17.64
C SER A 160 -23.29 -39.97 -17.71
N ALA A 161 -23.99 -39.44 -16.72
CA ALA A 161 -24.29 -38.01 -16.61
C ALA A 161 -23.03 -37.14 -16.64
N ARG A 162 -21.91 -37.67 -16.14
CA ARG A 162 -20.61 -37.00 -16.16
C ARG A 162 -20.12 -36.67 -17.58
N MET A 163 -20.49 -37.46 -18.58
CA MET A 163 -20.13 -37.20 -19.99
C MET A 163 -20.80 -35.93 -20.52
N LEU A 164 -22.02 -35.63 -20.08
CA LEU A 164 -22.71 -34.40 -20.42
C LEU A 164 -22.06 -33.18 -19.70
N GLU A 165 -21.67 -33.35 -18.43
CA GLU A 165 -20.98 -32.32 -17.69
C GLU A 165 -19.62 -31.98 -18.33
N GLU A 166 -18.81 -32.98 -18.66
CA GLU A 166 -17.54 -32.81 -19.37
C GLU A 166 -17.74 -32.10 -20.74
N PHE A 167 -18.81 -32.43 -21.46
CA PHE A 167 -19.13 -31.73 -22.70
C PHE A 167 -19.56 -30.27 -22.47
N LYS A 168 -20.31 -30.00 -21.41
CA LYS A 168 -20.67 -28.62 -21.00
C LYS A 168 -19.43 -27.81 -20.67
N ASP A 169 -18.54 -28.36 -19.88
CA ASP A 169 -17.30 -27.71 -19.47
C ASP A 169 -16.39 -27.40 -20.66
N GLU A 170 -16.22 -28.37 -21.61
CA GLU A 170 -15.44 -28.17 -22.82
C GLU A 170 -16.06 -27.10 -23.73
N ALA A 171 -17.38 -27.07 -23.85
CA ALA A 171 -18.09 -26.08 -24.62
C ALA A 171 -17.93 -24.67 -24.01
N MET A 172 -18.04 -24.57 -22.69
CA MET A 172 -17.85 -23.30 -21.97
C MET A 172 -16.41 -22.81 -22.01
N GLU A 173 -15.44 -23.70 -21.93
CA GLU A 173 -14.01 -23.35 -22.04
C GLU A 173 -13.68 -22.82 -23.43
N LYS A 174 -14.18 -23.48 -24.50
CA LYS A 174 -14.05 -23.00 -25.89
C LYS A 174 -14.70 -21.63 -26.07
N PHE A 175 -15.85 -21.44 -25.44
CA PHE A 175 -16.58 -20.18 -25.49
C PHE A 175 -15.79 -19.07 -24.77
N ALA A 176 -15.33 -19.34 -23.54
CA ALA A 176 -14.54 -18.40 -22.78
C ALA A 176 -13.24 -18.02 -23.51
N SER A 177 -12.53 -18.99 -24.08
CA SER A 177 -11.31 -18.74 -24.84
C SER A 177 -11.52 -17.89 -26.11
N GLY A 178 -12.70 -17.96 -26.70
CA GLY A 178 -13.07 -17.15 -27.87
C GLY A 178 -13.46 -15.70 -27.54
N VAL A 179 -14.00 -15.47 -26.34
CA VAL A 179 -14.57 -14.17 -25.92
C VAL A 179 -13.63 -13.40 -25.00
N THR A 180 -12.79 -14.09 -24.21
CA THR A 180 -11.86 -13.48 -23.26
C THR A 180 -10.44 -13.41 -23.81
N GLY A 181 -9.69 -12.40 -23.38
CA GLY A 181 -8.27 -12.22 -23.72
C GLY A 181 -8.01 -11.00 -24.61
N ARG A 182 -6.84 -10.41 -24.45
CA ARG A 182 -6.37 -9.24 -25.21
C ARG A 182 -6.34 -9.48 -26.73
N GLU A 183 -6.10 -10.72 -27.13
CA GLU A 183 -5.99 -11.11 -28.53
C GLU A 183 -7.35 -11.24 -29.23
N ASN A 184 -8.43 -11.24 -28.45
CA ASN A 184 -9.80 -11.40 -28.94
C ASN A 184 -10.58 -10.09 -28.99
N VAL A 185 -9.95 -8.97 -28.67
CA VAL A 185 -10.57 -7.65 -28.77
C VAL A 185 -10.94 -7.37 -30.22
N GLY A 186 -12.22 -7.12 -30.47
CA GLY A 186 -12.75 -6.88 -31.83
C GLY A 186 -13.16 -8.12 -32.63
N LYS A 187 -12.99 -9.32 -32.08
CA LYS A 187 -13.56 -10.53 -32.70
C LYS A 187 -15.05 -10.60 -32.42
N TYR A 188 -15.78 -11.07 -33.44
CA TYR A 188 -17.22 -11.30 -33.31
C TYR A 188 -17.50 -12.78 -33.10
N MET A 189 -18.60 -13.07 -32.42
CA MET A 189 -19.12 -14.40 -32.28
C MET A 189 -20.46 -14.48 -32.99
N HIS A 190 -20.60 -15.51 -33.81
CA HIS A 190 -21.83 -15.79 -34.54
C HIS A 190 -22.57 -16.93 -33.83
N THR A 191 -23.79 -16.68 -33.41
CA THR A 191 -24.70 -17.68 -32.85
C THR A 191 -26.00 -17.68 -33.66
N THR A 192 -26.54 -18.88 -33.90
CA THR A 192 -27.80 -19.03 -34.60
C THR A 192 -28.91 -19.17 -33.57
N ARG A 193 -29.96 -18.39 -33.71
CA ARG A 193 -31.20 -18.57 -32.95
C ARG A 193 -32.15 -19.45 -33.75
N PHE A 194 -32.91 -20.27 -33.07
CA PHE A 194 -33.97 -21.07 -33.69
C PHE A 194 -35.30 -20.74 -33.02
N TRP A 195 -36.37 -20.88 -33.83
CA TRP A 195 -37.73 -20.68 -33.34
C TRP A 195 -38.20 -21.95 -32.65
N ASP A 196 -38.65 -21.84 -31.42
CA ASP A 196 -39.29 -22.91 -30.68
C ASP A 196 -40.81 -22.73 -30.81
N ALA A 197 -41.46 -23.67 -31.50
CA ALA A 197 -42.89 -23.60 -31.75
C ALA A 197 -43.72 -23.86 -30.47
N ASP A 198 -43.17 -24.61 -29.53
CA ASP A 198 -43.87 -24.94 -28.29
C ASP A 198 -43.81 -23.78 -27.29
N ALA A 199 -42.68 -23.09 -27.25
CA ALA A 199 -42.49 -21.90 -26.44
C ALA A 199 -42.97 -20.61 -27.11
N ASN A 200 -43.24 -20.64 -28.40
CA ASN A 200 -43.62 -19.49 -29.27
C ASN A 200 -42.62 -18.33 -29.14
N ASP A 201 -41.32 -18.65 -29.00
CA ASP A 201 -40.24 -17.69 -28.83
C ASP A 201 -38.96 -18.17 -29.55
N PHE A 202 -38.04 -17.21 -29.79
CA PHE A 202 -36.73 -17.50 -30.33
C PHE A 202 -35.77 -17.94 -29.22
N GLN A 203 -35.36 -19.19 -29.28
CA GLN A 203 -34.33 -19.73 -28.39
C GLN A 203 -32.95 -19.57 -29.00
N GLY A 204 -32.03 -19.06 -28.20
CA GLY A 204 -30.64 -18.89 -28.59
C GLY A 204 -29.76 -18.53 -27.37
N TRP A 205 -28.46 -18.57 -27.59
CA TRP A 205 -27.51 -18.12 -26.59
C TRP A 205 -27.64 -16.61 -26.39
N THR A 206 -27.85 -16.19 -25.17
CA THR A 206 -27.86 -14.78 -24.78
C THR A 206 -26.60 -14.48 -23.97
N ILE A 207 -25.86 -13.48 -24.40
CA ILE A 207 -24.64 -13.05 -23.71
C ILE A 207 -24.85 -11.61 -23.27
N THR A 208 -24.95 -11.43 -21.99
CA THR A 208 -25.13 -10.11 -21.41
C THR A 208 -23.87 -9.72 -20.65
N PRO A 209 -23.18 -8.62 -21.00
CA PRO A 209 -22.08 -8.12 -20.21
C PRO A 209 -22.60 -7.67 -18.85
N ILE A 210 -21.97 -8.14 -17.78
CA ILE A 210 -22.26 -7.66 -16.44
C ILE A 210 -21.62 -6.29 -16.29
N ASP A 211 -22.44 -5.24 -16.25
CA ASP A 211 -21.97 -3.88 -16.01
C ASP A 211 -21.53 -3.76 -14.54
N LYS A 212 -20.22 -3.78 -14.33
CA LYS A 212 -19.62 -3.66 -12.99
C LYS A 212 -19.42 -2.23 -12.53
N LYS A 213 -19.94 -1.22 -13.24
CA LYS A 213 -19.69 0.20 -12.98
C LYS A 213 -18.19 0.49 -12.78
N ILE A 214 -17.38 -0.17 -13.58
CA ILE A 214 -15.91 -0.18 -13.50
C ILE A 214 -15.36 1.24 -13.56
N ARG A 215 -15.92 2.05 -14.44
CA ARG A 215 -15.49 3.43 -14.62
C ARG A 215 -15.68 4.26 -13.37
N ASP A 216 -16.85 4.18 -12.75
CA ASP A 216 -17.17 4.95 -11.53
C ASP A 216 -16.26 4.53 -10.38
N TYR A 217 -15.98 3.23 -10.30
CA TYR A 217 -15.04 2.71 -9.29
C TYR A 217 -13.63 3.25 -9.49
N ILE A 218 -13.07 3.18 -10.70
CA ILE A 218 -11.73 3.70 -11.02
C ILE A 218 -11.66 5.20 -10.74
N GLU A 219 -12.65 5.98 -11.17
CA GLU A 219 -12.70 7.42 -10.91
C GLU A 219 -12.73 7.73 -9.41
N SER A 220 -13.46 6.93 -8.63
CA SER A 220 -13.48 7.09 -7.17
C SER A 220 -12.11 6.77 -6.55
N GLN A 221 -11.42 5.73 -7.01
CA GLN A 221 -10.08 5.38 -6.52
C GLN A 221 -9.04 6.44 -6.86
N ILE A 222 -9.11 7.04 -8.05
CA ILE A 222 -8.24 8.15 -8.45
C ILE A 222 -8.46 9.37 -7.54
N LYS A 223 -9.71 9.70 -7.22
CA LYS A 223 -10.01 10.80 -6.28
C LYS A 223 -9.47 10.53 -4.88
N ILE A 224 -9.58 9.28 -4.40
CA ILE A 224 -9.02 8.87 -3.11
C ILE A 224 -7.49 8.96 -3.14
N ALA A 225 -6.83 8.52 -4.23
CA ALA A 225 -5.40 8.63 -4.40
C ALA A 225 -4.93 10.09 -4.32
N ASN A 226 -5.55 10.98 -5.09
CA ASN A 226 -5.22 12.40 -5.09
C ASN A 226 -5.38 13.03 -3.70
N LYS A 227 -6.43 12.64 -2.96
CA LYS A 227 -6.64 13.12 -1.59
C LYS A 227 -5.60 12.56 -0.62
N ALA A 228 -5.21 11.30 -0.77
CA ALA A 228 -4.18 10.68 0.05
C ALA A 228 -2.82 11.32 -0.18
N ASP A 229 -2.45 11.59 -1.44
CA ASP A 229 -1.21 12.26 -1.81
C ASP A 229 -1.17 13.70 -1.27
N ALA A 230 -2.28 14.43 -1.38
CA ALA A 230 -2.39 15.77 -0.82
C ALA A 230 -2.27 15.79 0.71
N ALA A 231 -2.92 14.85 1.40
CA ALA A 231 -2.85 14.73 2.84
C ALA A 231 -1.45 14.32 3.31
N ALA A 232 -0.79 13.39 2.60
CA ALA A 232 0.59 12.99 2.85
C ALA A 232 1.55 14.18 2.70
N THR A 233 1.46 14.91 1.59
CA THR A 233 2.29 16.09 1.30
C THR A 233 2.11 17.17 2.37
N SER A 234 0.86 17.47 2.72
CA SER A 234 0.53 18.41 3.79
C SER A 234 1.08 17.95 5.15
N GLY A 235 1.04 16.64 5.42
CA GLY A 235 1.61 16.06 6.63
C GLY A 235 3.12 16.29 6.78
N PHE A 236 3.86 16.38 5.67
CA PHE A 236 5.27 16.79 5.67
C PHE A 236 5.46 18.31 5.74
N GLY A 237 4.39 19.09 5.77
CA GLY A 237 4.43 20.54 5.78
C GLY A 237 4.75 21.16 4.41
N LEU A 238 4.55 20.41 3.34
CA LEU A 238 4.66 20.89 1.97
C LEU A 238 3.28 21.27 1.44
N ASP A 239 3.23 22.33 0.66
CA ASP A 239 2.00 22.69 -0.06
C ASP A 239 1.77 21.64 -1.18
N PRO A 240 0.59 21.00 -1.25
CA PRO A 240 0.26 20.07 -2.33
C PRO A 240 0.44 20.64 -3.73
N VAL A 241 0.21 21.94 -3.90
CA VAL A 241 0.39 22.64 -5.18
C VAL A 241 1.85 22.63 -5.63
N LEU A 242 2.80 22.75 -4.70
CA LEU A 242 4.23 22.67 -5.00
C LEU A 242 4.68 21.28 -5.44
N SER A 243 3.90 20.26 -5.14
CA SER A 243 4.15 18.86 -5.53
C SER A 243 3.49 18.47 -6.85
N ASN A 244 2.95 19.43 -7.61
CA ASN A 244 2.16 19.20 -8.84
C ASN A 244 0.94 18.30 -8.63
N LEU A 245 0.40 18.23 -7.42
CA LEU A 245 -0.84 17.51 -7.16
C LEU A 245 -2.02 18.34 -7.66
N ILE A 246 -2.69 17.84 -8.67
CA ILE A 246 -3.89 18.46 -9.23
C ILE A 246 -5.04 18.18 -8.26
N MET A 247 -5.41 19.19 -7.49
CA MET A 247 -6.59 19.16 -6.63
C MET A 247 -7.81 19.62 -7.43
N ASP A 248 -8.68 18.70 -7.83
CA ASP A 248 -10.01 18.93 -8.42
C ASP A 248 -10.12 20.21 -9.31
N ASN A 249 -9.41 20.23 -10.44
CA ASN A 249 -9.49 21.30 -11.45
C ASN A 249 -9.28 22.74 -10.98
N LYS A 250 -8.87 22.96 -9.74
CA LYS A 250 -8.42 24.27 -9.27
C LYS A 250 -6.91 24.29 -9.22
N LEU A 251 -6.27 24.79 -10.26
CA LEU A 251 -5.00 25.48 -10.12
C LEU A 251 -5.28 26.61 -9.12
N SER A 252 -4.91 26.43 -7.88
CA SER A 252 -4.82 27.54 -6.92
C SER A 252 -3.59 28.37 -7.30
N SER A 253 -3.65 28.99 -8.45
CA SER A 253 -2.82 30.14 -8.72
C SER A 253 -3.40 31.26 -7.86
N GLY A 254 -2.72 31.58 -6.78
CA GLY A 254 -2.92 32.82 -6.09
C GLY A 254 -2.69 33.98 -7.05
N SER A 255 -3.72 34.39 -7.72
CA SER A 255 -3.84 35.65 -8.44
C SER A 255 -5.18 36.24 -8.02
N GLU A 256 -5.15 36.97 -6.95
CA GLU A 256 -5.91 38.18 -6.79
C GLU A 256 -4.93 39.35 -6.84
#